data_24885f221172766318d9e8605309a074
#
_entry.id   24885f221172766318d9e8605309a074
#
_cell.length_a   1.000
_cell.length_b   1.000
_cell.length_c   1.000
_cell.angle_alpha   90.00
_cell.angle_beta   90.00
_cell.angle_gamma   90.00
#
_symmetry.space_group_name_H-M   'P 1'
#
loop_
_entity.id
_entity.type
_entity.pdbx_description
1 polymer ?
#
loop_
_entity_poly.entity_id
_entity_poly.type
_entity_poly.pdbx_seq_one_letter_code
_entity_poly.pdbx_strand_id
1 'polypeptide(L)'
;GSAWGGFTSEYGTVTVAKIDNLSSVITAACSDEGYVGKFGDRIITYPVSKRQGVLSQAEKISAGQCEDVGGATEGGIWEFFYNAIEKKEHWDNIFIYSDQQAGHGGLYGTSSQTSMYTRAGYSCRGNYINVYKLIKDYRKKVNPKVNVFSIQTAGYTNAVIPELSERCAILYGWTGKEAIFAQEYIRQ
;
A
#
# COMPACT_ATOMS: atom_id res chain seq x y z
N GLY A 1 -7.97 -3.48 -10.81
CA GLY A 1 -8.50 -4.34 -9.77
C GLY A 1 -9.91 -4.00 -9.33
N SER A 2 -10.41 -4.75 -8.40
CA SER A 2 -11.75 -4.64 -7.82
C SER A 2 -12.03 -3.27 -7.17
N ALA A 3 -11.00 -2.56 -6.72
CA ALA A 3 -11.13 -1.21 -6.17
C ALA A 3 -11.74 -0.18 -7.15
N TRP A 4 -11.68 -0.42 -8.46
CA TRP A 4 -12.26 0.46 -9.49
C TRP A 4 -13.68 0.09 -9.91
N GLY A 5 -14.14 -1.11 -9.59
CA GLY A 5 -15.38 -1.67 -10.13
C GLY A 5 -16.67 -1.38 -9.36
N GLY A 6 -16.63 -0.55 -8.32
CA GLY A 6 -17.80 -0.30 -7.48
C GLY A 6 -18.17 -1.49 -6.59
N PHE A 7 -17.28 -2.47 -6.42
CA PHE A 7 -17.47 -3.60 -5.51
C PHE A 7 -17.58 -3.12 -4.07
N THR A 8 -18.56 -3.65 -3.36
CA THR A 8 -18.72 -3.43 -1.93
C THR A 8 -17.85 -4.39 -1.14
N SER A 9 -17.37 -3.92 0.00
CA SER A 9 -16.67 -4.78 0.95
C SER A 9 -17.64 -5.79 1.60
N GLU A 10 -17.16 -6.99 1.91
CA GLU A 10 -17.92 -7.95 2.72
C GLU A 10 -18.20 -7.42 4.14
N TYR A 11 -17.45 -6.43 4.59
CA TYR A 11 -17.60 -5.81 5.90
C TYR A 11 -18.67 -4.69 5.94
N GLY A 12 -19.34 -4.38 4.82
CA GLY A 12 -20.35 -3.33 4.78
C GLY A 12 -20.82 -2.96 3.38
N THR A 13 -21.65 -1.91 3.28
CA THR A 13 -22.24 -1.44 2.02
C THR A 13 -21.42 -0.39 1.28
N VAL A 14 -20.29 0.04 1.86
CA VAL A 14 -19.40 1.04 1.28
C VAL A 14 -18.46 0.37 0.28
N THR A 15 -18.16 1.02 -0.83
CA THR A 15 -17.26 0.46 -1.84
C THR A 15 -15.82 0.38 -1.31
N VAL A 16 -15.09 -0.67 -1.72
CA VAL A 16 -13.68 -0.88 -1.33
C VAL A 16 -12.84 0.36 -1.62
N ALA A 17 -13.00 0.97 -2.80
CA ALA A 17 -12.28 2.18 -3.16
C ALA A 17 -12.51 3.36 -2.19
N LYS A 18 -13.74 3.56 -1.71
CA LYS A 18 -14.03 4.61 -0.71
C LYS A 18 -13.40 4.32 0.63
N ILE A 19 -13.42 3.06 1.05
CA ILE A 19 -12.79 2.60 2.29
C ILE A 19 -11.28 2.87 2.23
N ASP A 20 -10.63 2.40 1.17
CA ASP A 20 -9.18 2.53 1.00
C ASP A 20 -8.75 3.99 0.95
N ASN A 21 -9.42 4.82 0.17
CA ASN A 21 -9.10 6.24 0.04
C ASN A 21 -9.33 7.00 1.35
N LEU A 22 -10.45 6.78 2.03
CA LEU A 22 -10.73 7.47 3.29
C LEU A 22 -9.78 7.02 4.40
N SER A 23 -9.57 5.73 4.54
CA SER A 23 -8.69 5.16 5.56
C SER A 23 -7.23 5.60 5.38
N SER A 24 -6.75 5.64 4.14
CA SER A 24 -5.38 6.09 3.86
C SER A 24 -5.19 7.58 4.18
N VAL A 25 -6.17 8.44 3.86
CA VAL A 25 -6.11 9.87 4.20
C VAL A 25 -6.18 10.08 5.71
N ILE A 26 -7.05 9.37 6.44
CA ILE A 26 -7.13 9.42 7.90
C ILE A 26 -5.78 9.03 8.52
N THR A 27 -5.22 7.90 8.09
CA THR A 27 -3.94 7.41 8.60
C THR A 27 -2.82 8.42 8.36
N ALA A 28 -2.74 8.98 7.15
CA ALA A 28 -1.75 9.99 6.81
C ALA A 28 -1.94 11.29 7.60
N ALA A 29 -3.18 11.72 7.85
CA ALA A 29 -3.48 12.92 8.65
C ALA A 29 -3.10 12.78 10.14
N CYS A 30 -3.02 11.55 10.66
CA CYS A 30 -2.56 11.26 12.01
C CYS A 30 -1.03 11.29 12.17
N SER A 31 -0.27 11.34 11.08
CA SER A 31 1.19 11.41 11.08
C SER A 31 1.68 12.85 11.15
N ASP A 32 2.93 13.08 11.56
CA ASP A 32 3.53 14.42 11.52
C ASP A 32 3.70 14.88 10.07
N GLU A 33 4.22 14.01 9.22
CA GLU A 33 4.24 14.15 7.77
C GLU A 33 3.54 12.94 7.16
N GLY A 34 2.36 13.15 6.58
CA GLY A 34 1.54 12.09 6.00
C GLY A 34 1.44 12.21 4.48
N TYR A 35 1.53 11.08 3.81
CA TYR A 35 1.38 10.98 2.37
C TYR A 35 0.43 9.85 2.01
N VAL A 36 -0.32 10.01 0.94
CA VAL A 36 -1.15 8.96 0.35
C VAL A 36 -0.59 8.62 -1.03
N GLY A 37 -0.29 7.35 -1.24
CA GLY A 37 0.10 6.81 -2.54
C GLY A 37 -1.09 6.13 -3.22
N LYS A 38 -1.56 6.68 -4.33
CA LYS A 38 -2.49 5.99 -5.22
C LYS A 38 -1.69 5.09 -6.15
N PHE A 39 -2.00 3.82 -6.18
CA PHE A 39 -1.22 2.85 -6.93
C PHE A 39 -2.05 1.94 -7.85
N GLY A 40 -1.43 1.52 -8.92
CA GLY A 40 -1.87 0.60 -9.95
C GLY A 40 -0.63 0.10 -10.68
N ASP A 41 -0.51 0.35 -11.99
CA ASP A 41 0.73 0.07 -12.78
C ASP A 41 1.91 0.89 -12.27
N ARG A 42 1.63 2.05 -11.69
CA ARG A 42 2.57 3.01 -11.11
C ARG A 42 2.02 3.57 -9.80
N ILE A 43 2.83 4.35 -9.10
CA ILE A 43 2.40 5.08 -7.91
C ILE A 43 2.48 6.59 -8.11
N ILE A 44 1.48 7.29 -7.58
CA ILE A 44 1.49 8.75 -7.47
C ILE A 44 1.25 9.09 -6.01
N THR A 45 2.13 9.90 -5.44
CA THR A 45 2.12 10.24 -4.01
C THR A 45 1.65 11.67 -3.81
N TYR A 46 0.73 11.86 -2.88
CA TYR A 46 0.13 13.14 -2.51
C TYR A 46 0.40 13.45 -1.03
N PRO A 47 0.91 14.64 -0.70
CA PRO A 47 0.99 15.06 0.70
C PRO A 47 -0.41 15.29 1.26
N VAL A 48 -0.62 14.88 2.52
CA VAL A 48 -1.89 15.10 3.23
C VAL A 48 -1.75 16.31 4.15
N SER A 49 -2.66 17.26 4.00
CA SER A 49 -2.69 18.47 4.81
C SER A 49 -3.58 18.30 6.05
N LYS A 50 -3.04 18.54 7.23
CA LYS A 50 -3.82 18.59 8.49
C LYS A 50 -4.81 19.75 8.53
N ARG A 51 -4.66 20.75 7.64
CA ARG A 51 -5.54 21.95 7.60
C ARG A 51 -6.73 21.76 6.67
N GLN A 52 -6.77 20.72 5.88
CA GLN A 52 -7.86 20.43 4.94
C GLN A 52 -8.73 19.30 5.48
N GLY A 53 -10.01 19.34 5.17
CA GLY A 53 -10.95 18.28 5.57
C GLY A 53 -10.55 16.92 4.98
N VAL A 54 -10.56 15.89 5.79
CA VAL A 54 -10.21 14.52 5.39
C VAL A 54 -11.08 14.04 4.23
N LEU A 55 -12.40 14.25 4.30
CA LEU A 55 -13.33 13.85 3.23
C LEU A 55 -13.01 14.54 1.91
N SER A 56 -12.75 15.87 1.95
CA SER A 56 -12.41 16.62 0.74
C SER A 56 -11.12 16.14 0.09
N GLN A 57 -10.12 15.75 0.89
CA GLN A 57 -8.87 15.18 0.37
C GLN A 57 -9.10 13.78 -0.21
N ALA A 58 -9.87 12.93 0.46
CA ALA A 58 -10.23 11.60 -0.03
C ALA A 58 -11.02 11.67 -1.35
N GLU A 59 -11.95 12.62 -1.47
CA GLU A 59 -12.70 12.86 -2.71
C GLU A 59 -11.79 13.31 -3.85
N LYS A 60 -10.84 14.21 -3.61
CA LYS A 60 -9.87 14.63 -4.63
C LYS A 60 -9.02 13.47 -5.13
N ILE A 61 -8.59 12.57 -4.26
CA ILE A 61 -7.82 11.38 -4.62
C ILE A 61 -8.70 10.40 -5.41
N SER A 62 -9.99 10.27 -5.06
CA SER A 62 -10.94 9.36 -5.72
C SER A 62 -11.42 9.86 -7.07
N ALA A 63 -11.74 11.14 -7.19
CA ALA A 63 -12.61 11.72 -8.22
C ALA A 63 -11.95 12.01 -9.57
N GLY A 64 -10.94 11.26 -9.99
CA GLY A 64 -10.39 11.39 -11.34
C GLY A 64 -9.65 12.71 -11.64
N GLN A 65 -9.57 13.64 -10.69
CA GLN A 65 -8.66 14.80 -10.78
C GLN A 65 -7.20 14.38 -10.59
N CYS A 66 -7.01 13.13 -10.15
CA CYS A 66 -5.72 12.49 -10.05
C CYS A 66 -5.44 11.73 -11.34
N GLU A 67 -4.20 11.76 -11.77
CA GLU A 67 -3.75 11.00 -12.94
C GLU A 67 -4.15 9.54 -12.83
N ASP A 68 -4.48 8.93 -13.97
CA ASP A 68 -4.74 7.51 -14.06
C ASP A 68 -3.45 6.73 -13.73
N VAL A 69 -3.51 5.85 -12.74
CA VAL A 69 -2.39 4.99 -12.35
C VAL A 69 -2.39 3.64 -13.06
N GLY A 70 -3.35 3.42 -13.97
CA GLY A 70 -3.51 2.16 -14.70
C GLY A 70 -4.27 1.10 -13.91
N GLY A 71 -4.61 0.01 -14.59
CA GLY A 71 -5.46 -1.06 -14.07
C GLY A 71 -4.73 -2.35 -13.70
N ALA A 72 -3.43 -2.46 -13.98
CA ALA A 72 -2.66 -3.59 -13.52
C ALA A 72 -2.33 -3.39 -12.04
N THR A 73 -2.71 -4.36 -11.27
CA THR A 73 -2.64 -4.33 -9.83
C THR A 73 -1.19 -4.26 -9.36
N GLU A 74 -0.88 -3.29 -8.49
CA GLU A 74 0.20 -3.38 -7.52
C GLU A 74 1.64 -3.14 -8.05
N GLY A 75 1.81 -2.87 -9.33
CA GLY A 75 3.09 -2.38 -9.86
C GLY A 75 3.61 -1.15 -9.10
N GLY A 76 2.68 -0.31 -8.64
CA GLY A 76 2.99 0.86 -7.83
C GLY A 76 3.56 0.54 -6.44
N ILE A 77 3.23 -0.60 -5.83
CA ILE A 77 3.86 -1.02 -4.55
C ILE A 77 5.34 -1.35 -4.78
N TRP A 78 5.66 -2.04 -5.86
CA TRP A 78 7.05 -2.31 -6.24
C TRP A 78 7.80 -1.02 -6.52
N GLU A 79 7.20 -0.14 -7.30
CA GLU A 79 7.77 1.16 -7.65
C GLU A 79 8.05 2.00 -6.41
N PHE A 80 7.13 2.02 -5.44
CA PHE A 80 7.31 2.70 -4.17
C PHE A 80 8.57 2.21 -3.43
N PHE A 81 8.67 0.92 -3.15
CA PHE A 81 9.82 0.39 -2.42
C PHE A 81 11.11 0.54 -3.20
N TYR A 82 11.08 0.31 -4.51
CA TYR A 82 12.25 0.47 -5.36
C TYR A 82 12.75 1.92 -5.32
N ASN A 83 11.89 2.89 -5.55
CA ASN A 83 12.22 4.31 -5.53
C ASN A 83 12.69 4.77 -4.14
N ALA A 84 12.02 4.33 -3.08
CA ALA A 84 12.41 4.65 -1.71
C ALA A 84 13.81 4.10 -1.37
N ILE A 85 14.18 2.93 -1.89
CA ILE A 85 15.54 2.38 -1.75
C ILE A 85 16.56 3.21 -2.53
N GLU A 86 16.28 3.50 -3.79
CA GLU A 86 17.22 4.25 -4.67
C GLU A 86 17.45 5.67 -4.19
N LYS A 87 16.38 6.36 -3.76
CA LYS A 87 16.43 7.75 -3.31
C LYS A 87 16.75 7.91 -1.82
N LYS A 88 16.86 6.80 -1.07
CA LYS A 88 17.04 6.80 0.39
C LYS A 88 15.93 7.56 1.14
N GLU A 89 14.71 7.46 0.66
CA GLU A 89 13.55 8.07 1.31
C GLU A 89 13.23 7.33 2.61
N HIS A 90 13.21 8.07 3.72
CA HIS A 90 12.98 7.51 5.04
C HIS A 90 11.48 7.50 5.38
N TRP A 91 10.94 6.32 5.62
CA TRP A 91 9.55 6.11 6.07
C TRP A 91 9.55 5.35 7.39
N ASP A 92 8.82 5.84 8.39
CA ASP A 92 8.68 5.16 9.67
C ASP A 92 7.61 4.07 9.63
N ASN A 93 6.47 4.38 8.99
CA ASN A 93 5.34 3.48 8.89
C ASN A 93 4.77 3.50 7.47
N ILE A 94 4.47 2.33 6.94
CA ILE A 94 3.88 2.14 5.61
C ILE A 94 2.60 1.33 5.79
N PHE A 95 1.48 1.88 5.33
CA PHE A 95 0.17 1.23 5.35
C PHE A 95 -0.28 0.96 3.92
N ILE A 96 -0.58 -0.29 3.61
CA ILE A 96 -1.04 -0.73 2.28
C ILE A 96 -2.50 -1.14 2.41
N TYR A 97 -3.40 -0.29 1.95
CA TYR A 97 -4.82 -0.58 1.87
C TYR A 97 -5.14 -1.19 0.52
N SER A 98 -5.68 -2.40 0.50
CA SER A 98 -5.97 -3.12 -0.74
C SER A 98 -6.95 -4.26 -0.48
N ASP A 99 -7.68 -4.69 -1.52
CA ASP A 99 -8.38 -5.96 -1.54
C ASP A 99 -7.44 -7.17 -1.58
N GLN A 100 -6.14 -6.92 -1.73
CA GLN A 100 -5.05 -7.89 -1.76
C GLN A 100 -5.27 -9.07 -2.72
N GLN A 101 -6.08 -8.90 -3.75
CA GLN A 101 -6.28 -9.90 -4.81
C GLN A 101 -5.07 -10.03 -5.74
N ALA A 102 -3.93 -9.56 -5.31
CA ALA A 102 -2.67 -9.78 -5.98
C ALA A 102 -2.27 -11.24 -5.85
N GLY A 103 -2.16 -11.86 -6.96
CA GLY A 103 -1.84 -13.25 -7.12
C GLY A 103 -0.96 -13.90 -6.03
N HIS A 104 -1.13 -15.12 -5.85
CA HIS A 104 -0.60 -16.09 -4.87
C HIS A 104 0.81 -15.79 -4.30
N GLY A 105 0.92 -14.81 -3.41
CA GLY A 105 2.14 -14.51 -2.65
C GLY A 105 3.15 -13.57 -3.32
N GLY A 106 2.74 -12.77 -4.29
CA GLY A 106 3.55 -11.73 -4.93
C GLY A 106 2.70 -10.82 -5.80
N LEU A 107 3.30 -9.84 -6.41
CA LEU A 107 2.66 -8.84 -7.24
C LEU A 107 3.04 -9.03 -8.71
N TYR A 108 2.11 -8.73 -9.62
CA TYR A 108 2.38 -8.74 -11.05
C TYR A 108 2.83 -7.36 -11.52
N GLY A 109 3.86 -7.31 -12.35
CA GLY A 109 4.32 -6.12 -13.03
C GLY A 109 4.27 -6.25 -14.53
N THR A 110 4.43 -5.15 -15.23
CA THR A 110 4.64 -5.16 -16.69
C THR A 110 6.00 -5.75 -17.04
N SER A 111 6.19 -6.18 -18.28
CA SER A 111 7.48 -6.74 -18.74
C SER A 111 8.64 -5.74 -18.60
N SER A 112 8.38 -4.44 -18.79
CA SER A 112 9.39 -3.39 -18.59
C SER A 112 9.77 -3.23 -17.13
N GLN A 113 8.80 -3.23 -16.20
CA GLN A 113 9.03 -3.18 -14.77
C GLN A 113 9.81 -4.40 -14.29
N THR A 114 9.40 -5.62 -14.69
CA THR A 114 10.10 -6.84 -14.30
C THR A 114 11.54 -6.88 -14.79
N SER A 115 11.84 -6.35 -15.97
CA SER A 115 13.21 -6.23 -16.50
C SER A 115 14.07 -5.29 -15.66
N MET A 116 13.50 -4.16 -15.20
CA MET A 116 14.19 -3.22 -14.30
C MET A 116 14.52 -3.86 -12.95
N TYR A 117 13.57 -4.52 -12.33
CA TYR A 117 13.75 -5.18 -11.04
C TYR A 117 14.72 -6.38 -11.14
N THR A 118 14.69 -7.15 -12.23
CA THR A 118 15.65 -8.23 -12.45
C THR A 118 17.06 -7.70 -12.55
N ARG A 119 17.28 -6.59 -13.26
CA ARG A 119 18.59 -5.92 -13.32
C ARG A 119 19.06 -5.41 -11.97
N ALA A 120 18.15 -5.00 -11.11
CA ALA A 120 18.43 -4.62 -9.73
C ALA A 120 18.65 -5.81 -8.76
N GLY A 121 18.61 -7.04 -9.27
CA GLY A 121 18.86 -8.25 -8.49
C GLY A 121 17.63 -8.85 -7.82
N TYR A 122 16.43 -8.45 -8.19
CA TYR A 122 15.19 -9.07 -7.69
C TYR A 122 14.78 -10.24 -8.58
N SER A 123 14.53 -11.39 -7.96
CA SER A 123 14.04 -12.57 -8.67
C SER A 123 12.57 -12.38 -9.07
N CYS A 124 12.30 -12.49 -10.37
CA CYS A 124 10.96 -12.47 -10.92
C CYS A 124 10.64 -13.85 -11.49
N ARG A 125 9.57 -14.49 -11.02
CA ARG A 125 9.06 -15.72 -11.60
C ARG A 125 7.91 -15.35 -12.55
N GLY A 126 8.20 -15.31 -13.85
CA GLY A 126 7.30 -14.66 -14.79
C GLY A 126 7.29 -13.14 -14.54
N ASN A 127 6.13 -12.55 -14.32
CA ASN A 127 5.99 -11.13 -13.99
C ASN A 127 5.86 -10.90 -12.46
N TYR A 128 6.42 -11.77 -11.65
CA TYR A 128 6.16 -11.85 -10.23
C TYR A 128 7.32 -11.34 -9.38
N ILE A 129 7.09 -10.38 -8.49
CA ILE A 129 8.10 -9.86 -7.57
C ILE A 129 7.63 -10.04 -6.13
N ASN A 130 8.51 -10.60 -5.30
CA ASN A 130 8.23 -10.80 -3.90
C ASN A 130 8.42 -9.47 -3.14
N VAL A 131 7.31 -8.86 -2.73
CA VAL A 131 7.29 -7.59 -1.98
C VAL A 131 8.05 -7.69 -0.68
N TYR A 132 7.99 -8.81 0.00
CA TYR A 132 8.71 -9.00 1.26
C TYR A 132 10.22 -8.91 1.10
N LYS A 133 10.76 -9.33 -0.05
CA LYS A 133 12.19 -9.12 -0.35
C LYS A 133 12.50 -7.64 -0.49
N LEU A 134 11.65 -6.87 -1.15
CA LEU A 134 11.80 -5.40 -1.25
C LEU A 134 11.74 -4.74 0.13
N ILE A 135 10.83 -5.14 1.00
CA ILE A 135 10.75 -4.66 2.38
C ILE A 135 12.05 -4.97 3.15
N LYS A 136 12.57 -6.18 3.04
CA LYS A 136 13.85 -6.54 3.69
C LYS A 136 15.03 -5.71 3.17
N ASP A 137 15.07 -5.48 1.87
CA ASP A 137 16.12 -4.67 1.27
C ASP A 137 15.99 -3.20 1.67
N TYR A 138 14.78 -2.67 1.76
CA TYR A 138 14.51 -1.33 2.27
C TYR A 138 14.99 -1.18 3.72
N ARG A 139 14.67 -2.14 4.60
CA ARG A 139 15.17 -2.16 5.98
C ARG A 139 16.67 -2.17 6.05
N LYS A 140 17.31 -3.00 5.26
CA LYS A 140 18.77 -3.11 5.24
C LYS A 140 19.45 -1.84 4.75
N LYS A 141 18.87 -1.14 3.78
CA LYS A 141 19.52 -0.03 3.06
C LYS A 141 19.10 1.36 3.54
N VAL A 142 17.91 1.50 4.14
CA VAL A 142 17.32 2.81 4.47
C VAL A 142 16.86 2.89 5.92
N ASN A 143 15.81 2.15 6.31
CA ASN A 143 15.27 2.19 7.67
C ASN A 143 15.03 0.79 8.24
N PRO A 144 15.89 0.29 9.13
CA PRO A 144 15.72 -1.04 9.74
C PRO A 144 14.49 -1.14 10.64
N LYS A 145 13.93 -0.01 11.07
CA LYS A 145 12.80 0.05 12.01
C LYS A 145 11.46 0.31 11.34
N VAL A 146 11.39 0.37 9.99
CA VAL A 146 10.12 0.60 9.30
C VAL A 146 9.08 -0.47 9.66
N ASN A 147 7.88 -0.02 10.01
CA ASN A 147 6.72 -0.90 10.17
C ASN A 147 5.92 -0.93 8.87
N VAL A 148 5.47 -2.12 8.48
CA VAL A 148 4.64 -2.30 7.27
C VAL A 148 3.36 -3.00 7.67
N PHE A 149 2.24 -2.33 7.45
CA PHE A 149 0.89 -2.85 7.69
C PHE A 149 0.18 -3.08 6.38
N SER A 150 -0.29 -4.29 6.16
CA SER A 150 -1.13 -4.63 5.02
C SER A 150 -2.57 -4.81 5.50
N ILE A 151 -3.47 -3.93 5.05
CA ILE A 151 -4.86 -3.90 5.50
C ILE A 151 -5.75 -4.45 4.39
N GLN A 152 -6.39 -5.58 4.67
CA GLN A 152 -7.34 -6.23 3.78
C GLN A 152 -8.72 -5.62 4.00
N THR A 153 -9.23 -4.90 3.01
CA THR A 153 -10.47 -4.12 3.11
C THR A 153 -11.68 -4.76 2.42
N ALA A 154 -11.48 -5.84 1.66
CA ALA A 154 -12.54 -6.49 0.90
C ALA A 154 -13.08 -7.80 1.50
N GLY A 155 -12.37 -8.40 2.47
CA GLY A 155 -12.78 -9.67 3.10
C GLY A 155 -12.11 -10.92 2.52
N TYR A 156 -11.22 -10.79 1.54
CA TYR A 156 -10.50 -11.94 0.98
C TYR A 156 -9.37 -12.41 1.89
N THR A 157 -8.94 -13.65 1.73
CA THR A 157 -7.89 -14.27 2.57
C THR A 157 -6.47 -14.07 2.03
N ASN A 158 -6.32 -13.45 0.87
CA ASN A 158 -5.01 -13.21 0.26
C ASN A 158 -4.24 -12.11 0.99
N ALA A 159 -2.92 -12.23 1.01
CA ALA A 159 -2.04 -11.27 1.65
C ALA A 159 -0.88 -10.85 0.73
N VAL A 160 -0.54 -9.58 0.76
CA VAL A 160 0.57 -8.99 -0.01
C VAL A 160 1.93 -9.28 0.66
N ILE A 161 1.92 -9.47 1.97
CA ILE A 161 3.11 -9.75 2.79
C ILE A 161 2.88 -11.03 3.62
N PRO A 162 3.95 -11.69 4.10
CA PRO A 162 3.81 -12.82 5.01
C PRO A 162 3.10 -12.43 6.30
N GLU A 163 2.26 -13.34 6.81
CA GLU A 163 1.40 -13.13 7.96
C GLU A 163 2.19 -12.84 9.26
N LEU A 164 3.36 -13.44 9.38
CA LEU A 164 4.25 -13.26 10.53
C LEU A 164 5.66 -12.90 10.05
N SER A 165 6.02 -11.65 10.23
CA SER A 165 7.40 -11.21 10.06
C SER A 165 7.67 -10.02 10.97
N GLU A 166 8.93 -9.84 11.34
CA GLU A 166 9.35 -8.72 12.17
C GLU A 166 8.86 -7.40 11.56
N ARG A 167 8.17 -6.58 12.36
CA ARG A 167 7.62 -5.29 11.98
C ARG A 167 6.72 -5.30 10.74
N CYS A 168 6.05 -6.42 10.47
CA CYS A 168 5.00 -6.53 9.48
C CYS A 168 3.77 -7.13 10.12
N ALA A 169 2.59 -6.58 9.83
CA ALA A 169 1.33 -7.13 10.27
C ALA A 169 0.29 -7.06 9.15
N ILE A 170 -0.51 -8.11 9.06
CA ILE A 170 -1.70 -8.14 8.22
C ILE A 170 -2.90 -7.90 9.11
N LEU A 171 -3.71 -6.94 8.72
CA LEU A 171 -4.92 -6.56 9.42
C LEU A 171 -6.12 -6.76 8.49
N TYR A 172 -7.24 -7.19 9.06
CA TYR A 172 -8.46 -7.47 8.30
C TYR A 172 -9.58 -6.56 8.78
N GLY A 173 -10.24 -5.90 7.84
CA GLY A 173 -11.36 -5.02 8.12
C GLY A 173 -11.02 -3.53 8.04
N TRP A 174 -11.98 -2.69 8.49
CA TRP A 174 -11.86 -1.23 8.46
C TRP A 174 -12.72 -0.58 9.57
N THR A 175 -12.74 -1.19 10.72
CA THR A 175 -13.58 -0.77 11.86
C THR A 175 -12.93 0.32 12.71
N GLY A 176 -11.67 0.69 12.40
CA GLY A 176 -10.84 1.61 13.21
C GLY A 176 -10.01 0.89 14.28
N LYS A 177 -10.32 -0.37 14.59
CA LYS A 177 -9.51 -1.18 15.52
C LYS A 177 -8.14 -1.47 14.95
N GLU A 178 -8.00 -1.51 13.63
CA GLU A 178 -6.76 -1.69 12.89
C GLU A 178 -5.78 -0.55 13.20
N ALA A 179 -6.26 0.68 13.28
CA ALA A 179 -5.46 1.84 13.65
C ALA A 179 -4.98 1.77 15.10
N ILE A 180 -5.85 1.34 16.02
CA ILE A 180 -5.50 1.13 17.43
C ILE A 180 -4.43 0.05 17.56
N PHE A 181 -4.61 -1.08 16.88
CA PHE A 181 -3.61 -2.16 16.86
C PHE A 181 -2.27 -1.67 16.33
N ALA A 182 -2.27 -0.95 15.21
CA ALA A 182 -1.05 -0.41 14.63
C ALA A 182 -0.32 0.54 15.59
N GLN A 183 -1.06 1.42 16.31
CA GLN A 183 -0.47 2.31 17.31
C GLN A 183 0.19 1.54 18.46
N GLU A 184 -0.46 0.51 18.97
CA GLU A 184 0.11 -0.32 20.05
C GLU A 184 1.32 -1.12 19.54
N TYR A 185 1.26 -1.63 18.32
CA TYR A 185 2.37 -2.36 17.69
C TYR A 185 3.61 -1.48 17.47
N ILE A 186 3.42 -0.22 17.10
CA ILE A 186 4.51 0.74 16.87
C ILE A 186 5.21 1.11 18.20
N ARG A 187 4.50 1.10 19.32
CA ARG A 187 5.02 1.44 20.64
C ARG A 187 5.93 0.37 21.27
N GLN A 188 5.87 -0.86 20.75
CA GLN A 188 6.73 -1.97 21.19
C GLN A 188 8.12 -1.92 20.54
#